data_3b212c587b1c85957a34b2909c7e152f
#
_entry.id   3b212c587b1c85957a34b2909c7e152f
#
_cell.length_a   1.000
_cell.length_b   1.000
_cell.length_c   1.000
_cell.angle_alpha   90.00
_cell.angle_beta   90.00
_cell.angle_gamma   90.00
#
_symmetry.space_group_name_H-M   'P 1'
#
loop_
_entity.id
_entity.type
_entity.pdbx_description
1 polymer ?
#
loop_
_entity_poly.entity_id
_entity_poly.type
_entity_poly.pdbx_seq_one_letter_code
_entity_poly.pdbx_strand_id
1 'polypeptide(L)'
;MLETDASNNPQMFTIERQTFGDNTIVEFAYNNDKSGIWKWEPIRVRYDKTAEFRQGFNSFGNDYITANNNWYSIHNPITEVMIFTGKDIPSIAISDDIYYNSMTSEKLTIGMRDFHNLVVKKMLIQSVSRKGNTLIDYACGKGGDFPKWIASNLSFVFGIDISKDNIENRINGACARFLNYRRDFKQMPYALFVNGNSSKNIRSGDAMLSDKAIAITKAVFGSSTADIKLGPAVARQHGKGADGFNVSSCQFALHYMFEDNVTFYNFMRNVAECTKINGYFITTCYDGKTIFKMLNRKEQGESVEIYKDDKKVWSVTKDYDNESFSDDDSSLGYQISVYQDSINQTLPEYLVNFDFLVLTMEKYGFVLVTREEAKTLGLPEGSGMFIDLYTTMMDNIRRNPKSEKDYGYAPDMTRYEKDISFLNRYCVFKKVADRNVEKLTNVILGKLPSTLSYEDENTVLAVKAVAAEEAVIEKKRARPLKKKMMLVEATEAVDEPATNVPAPASAFDKSKEKPAEKPAAKSRAKSKKADETVVVEGTAAKKTRKVKGKVEFAIVDEE
;
A
#
# COMPACT_ATOMS: atom_id res chain seq x y z
N MET A 1 -27.19 -9.86 38.71
CA MET A 1 -27.05 -10.59 39.98
C MET A 1 -27.25 -12.08 39.64
N LEU A 2 -26.54 -12.97 40.32
CA LEU A 2 -26.67 -14.40 40.16
C LEU A 2 -27.44 -14.91 41.37
N GLU A 3 -28.59 -15.54 41.14
CA GLU A 3 -29.46 -16.10 42.18
C GLU A 3 -29.92 -17.50 41.71
N THR A 4 -30.47 -18.31 42.60
CA THR A 4 -31.01 -19.61 42.23
C THR A 4 -32.53 -19.53 42.11
N ASP A 5 -33.11 -20.21 41.14
CA ASP A 5 -34.55 -20.38 40.99
C ASP A 5 -35.13 -21.36 42.03
N ALA A 6 -36.43 -21.54 42.03
CA ALA A 6 -37.14 -22.49 42.93
C ALA A 6 -36.67 -23.94 42.76
N SER A 7 -36.00 -24.29 41.68
CA SER A 7 -35.43 -25.59 41.37
C SER A 7 -33.92 -25.69 41.62
N ASN A 8 -33.34 -24.67 42.30
CA ASN A 8 -31.92 -24.54 42.63
C ASN A 8 -30.98 -24.40 41.40
N ASN A 9 -31.51 -23.97 40.26
CA ASN A 9 -30.67 -23.64 39.07
C ASN A 9 -30.20 -22.19 39.14
N PRO A 10 -28.95 -21.88 38.78
CA PRO A 10 -28.44 -20.53 38.75
C PRO A 10 -29.11 -19.71 37.65
N GLN A 11 -29.64 -18.54 38.00
CA GLN A 11 -30.25 -17.60 37.08
C GLN A 11 -29.60 -16.21 37.21
N MET A 12 -29.49 -15.50 36.11
CA MET A 12 -29.02 -14.13 36.08
C MET A 12 -30.19 -13.15 36.12
N PHE A 13 -30.09 -12.18 36.99
CA PHE A 13 -31.06 -11.10 37.13
C PHE A 13 -30.45 -9.74 36.90
N THR A 14 -31.23 -8.87 36.28
CA THR A 14 -30.92 -7.43 36.20
C THR A 14 -31.24 -6.77 37.54
N ILE A 15 -30.81 -5.48 37.69
CA ILE A 15 -31.20 -4.61 38.84
C ILE A 15 -32.72 -4.47 38.89
N GLU A 16 -33.40 -4.37 37.75
CA GLU A 16 -34.85 -4.33 37.62
C GLU A 16 -35.55 -5.68 37.84
N ARG A 17 -34.84 -6.71 38.36
CA ARG A 17 -35.36 -8.07 38.63
C ARG A 17 -35.90 -8.82 37.44
N GLN A 18 -35.39 -8.53 36.22
CA GLN A 18 -35.70 -9.27 35.02
C GLN A 18 -34.69 -10.41 34.85
N THR A 19 -35.15 -11.60 34.52
CA THR A 19 -34.29 -12.73 34.20
C THR A 19 -33.78 -12.65 32.77
N PHE A 20 -32.54 -13.03 32.53
CA PHE A 20 -31.96 -13.09 31.21
C PHE A 20 -30.99 -14.27 31.08
N GLY A 21 -30.81 -14.74 29.85
CA GLY A 21 -29.91 -15.82 29.48
C GLY A 21 -29.35 -15.58 28.08
N ASP A 22 -28.98 -16.68 27.42
CA ASP A 22 -28.42 -16.62 26.07
C ASP A 22 -29.36 -15.94 25.07
N ASN A 23 -28.78 -15.28 24.06
CA ASN A 23 -29.51 -14.60 23.00
C ASN A 23 -30.46 -13.48 23.52
N THR A 24 -30.08 -12.82 24.62
CA THR A 24 -30.79 -11.69 25.21
C THR A 24 -29.89 -10.46 25.22
N ILE A 25 -30.39 -9.33 24.74
CA ILE A 25 -29.70 -8.05 24.79
C ILE A 25 -30.01 -7.38 26.12
N VAL A 26 -28.97 -7.06 26.88
CA VAL A 26 -29.06 -6.49 28.22
C VAL A 26 -28.29 -5.17 28.26
N GLU A 27 -28.87 -4.16 28.89
CA GLU A 27 -28.22 -2.89 29.18
C GLU A 27 -27.42 -2.99 30.48
N PHE A 28 -26.14 -2.57 30.45
CA PHE A 28 -25.24 -2.61 31.60
C PHE A 28 -24.78 -1.20 32.00
N ALA A 29 -24.58 -0.98 33.28
CA ALA A 29 -23.82 0.15 33.82
C ALA A 29 -22.44 -0.31 34.30
N TYR A 30 -21.47 0.59 34.27
CA TYR A 30 -20.14 0.32 34.80
C TYR A 30 -20.00 0.91 36.20
N ASN A 31 -19.63 0.09 37.19
CA ASN A 31 -19.44 0.45 38.57
C ASN A 31 -17.97 0.35 38.97
N ASN A 32 -17.34 1.48 39.25
CA ASN A 32 -15.93 1.56 39.62
C ASN A 32 -15.61 0.94 40.99
N ASP A 33 -16.58 0.88 41.89
CA ASP A 33 -16.38 0.40 43.26
C ASP A 33 -16.31 -1.13 43.37
N LYS A 34 -16.65 -1.83 42.28
CA LYS A 34 -16.60 -3.31 42.20
C LYS A 34 -15.32 -3.79 41.54
N SER A 35 -15.02 -5.08 41.64
CA SER A 35 -13.82 -5.70 41.07
C SER A 35 -14.14 -6.73 40.01
N GLY A 36 -13.21 -6.94 39.08
CA GLY A 36 -13.29 -7.96 38.04
C GLY A 36 -14.50 -7.77 37.10
N ILE A 37 -15.13 -8.87 36.73
CA ILE A 37 -16.31 -8.87 35.84
C ILE A 37 -17.53 -8.23 36.47
N TRP A 38 -17.57 -8.12 37.80
CA TRP A 38 -18.69 -7.55 38.56
C TRP A 38 -18.79 -6.03 38.44
N LYS A 39 -17.84 -5.38 37.84
CA LYS A 39 -17.91 -3.95 37.49
C LYS A 39 -19.03 -3.65 36.50
N TRP A 40 -19.45 -4.61 35.70
CA TRP A 40 -20.56 -4.49 34.78
C TRP A 40 -21.86 -4.97 35.46
N GLU A 41 -22.74 -4.05 35.79
CA GLU A 41 -24.02 -4.31 36.45
C GLU A 41 -25.14 -4.35 35.41
N PRO A 42 -25.86 -5.48 35.24
CA PRO A 42 -27.00 -5.56 34.36
C PRO A 42 -28.16 -4.72 34.87
N ILE A 43 -28.57 -3.67 34.16
CA ILE A 43 -29.64 -2.78 34.55
C ILE A 43 -30.99 -3.38 34.18
N ARG A 44 -31.22 -3.63 32.91
CA ARG A 44 -32.48 -4.12 32.35
C ARG A 44 -32.29 -4.91 31.07
N VAL A 45 -33.31 -5.72 30.75
CA VAL A 45 -33.40 -6.42 29.47
C VAL A 45 -33.94 -5.46 28.40
N ARG A 46 -33.27 -5.37 27.28
CA ARG A 46 -33.73 -4.64 26.10
C ARG A 46 -34.56 -5.57 25.21
N TYR A 47 -35.85 -5.69 25.52
CA TYR A 47 -36.76 -6.57 24.78
C TYR A 47 -36.90 -6.19 23.31
N ASP A 48 -36.91 -4.87 23.01
CA ASP A 48 -36.90 -4.32 21.66
C ASP A 48 -35.67 -4.81 20.87
N LYS A 49 -34.48 -4.63 21.45
CA LYS A 49 -33.22 -5.03 20.82
C LYS A 49 -33.02 -6.54 20.77
N THR A 50 -33.54 -7.27 21.73
CA THR A 50 -33.57 -8.73 21.73
C THR A 50 -34.42 -9.26 20.57
N ALA A 51 -35.56 -8.64 20.30
CA ALA A 51 -36.42 -9.00 19.16
C ALA A 51 -35.71 -8.71 17.83
N GLU A 52 -35.07 -7.54 17.67
CA GLU A 52 -34.27 -7.19 16.50
C GLU A 52 -33.13 -8.20 16.27
N PHE A 53 -32.39 -8.55 17.32
CA PHE A 53 -31.31 -9.54 17.26
C PHE A 53 -31.81 -10.90 16.78
N ARG A 54 -32.92 -11.41 17.35
CA ARG A 54 -33.52 -12.71 16.99
C ARG A 54 -34.07 -12.74 15.56
N GLN A 55 -34.41 -11.58 15.00
CA GLN A 55 -34.85 -11.42 13.61
C GLN A 55 -33.68 -11.23 12.64
N GLY A 56 -32.44 -11.20 13.14
CA GLY A 56 -31.24 -11.07 12.31
C GLY A 56 -30.93 -9.64 11.84
N PHE A 57 -31.50 -8.62 12.48
CA PHE A 57 -31.12 -7.22 12.24
C PHE A 57 -29.75 -6.92 12.84
N ASN A 58 -29.00 -6.01 12.21
CA ASN A 58 -27.66 -5.62 12.68
C ASN A 58 -27.67 -4.45 13.69
N SER A 59 -28.83 -3.83 13.96
CA SER A 59 -28.98 -2.64 14.84
C SER A 59 -29.37 -2.96 16.28
N PHE A 60 -29.15 -4.19 16.74
CA PHE A 60 -29.58 -4.65 18.05
C PHE A 60 -28.76 -4.16 19.25
N GLY A 61 -27.55 -3.63 19.02
CA GLY A 61 -26.67 -3.17 20.11
C GLY A 61 -25.78 -2.02 19.68
N ASN A 62 -24.95 -1.53 20.58
CA ASN A 62 -23.93 -0.55 20.27
C ASN A 62 -22.89 -1.17 19.33
N ASP A 63 -22.47 -0.41 18.31
CA ASP A 63 -21.30 -0.77 17.53
C ASP A 63 -20.02 -0.64 18.39
N TYR A 64 -18.91 -1.16 17.85
CA TYR A 64 -17.64 -1.13 18.56
C TYR A 64 -17.16 0.28 18.88
N ILE A 65 -17.36 1.24 17.97
CA ILE A 65 -16.92 2.63 18.15
C ILE A 65 -17.69 3.28 19.29
N THR A 66 -19.02 3.13 19.31
CA THR A 66 -19.88 3.63 20.36
C THR A 66 -19.54 3.00 21.71
N ALA A 67 -19.34 1.69 21.76
CA ALA A 67 -18.97 0.98 22.99
C ALA A 67 -17.58 1.43 23.50
N ASN A 68 -16.60 1.59 22.61
CA ASN A 68 -15.25 2.02 22.98
C ASN A 68 -15.22 3.49 23.43
N ASN A 69 -15.97 4.38 22.80
CA ASN A 69 -16.09 5.78 23.21
C ASN A 69 -16.76 5.89 24.60
N ASN A 70 -17.79 5.10 24.86
CA ASN A 70 -18.41 5.02 26.18
C ASN A 70 -17.43 4.52 27.25
N TRP A 71 -16.67 3.45 26.93
CA TRP A 71 -15.61 2.94 27.79
C TRP A 71 -14.56 4.01 28.12
N TYR A 72 -14.08 4.74 27.11
CA TYR A 72 -13.13 5.82 27.27
C TYR A 72 -13.68 6.94 28.18
N SER A 73 -14.92 7.38 27.94
CA SER A 73 -15.58 8.43 28.73
C SER A 73 -15.81 8.03 30.18
N ILE A 74 -16.11 6.75 30.45
CA ILE A 74 -16.25 6.20 31.81
C ILE A 74 -14.91 6.29 32.58
N HIS A 75 -13.79 6.04 31.91
CA HIS A 75 -12.47 6.05 32.55
C HIS A 75 -11.79 7.43 32.53
N ASN A 76 -12.27 8.35 31.70
CA ASN A 76 -11.75 9.70 31.56
C ASN A 76 -12.93 10.71 31.63
N PRO A 77 -13.62 10.83 32.78
CA PRO A 77 -14.77 11.70 32.89
C PRO A 77 -14.36 13.17 32.80
N ILE A 78 -15.17 13.98 32.14
CA ILE A 78 -15.02 15.45 32.15
C ILE A 78 -15.40 15.94 33.53
N THR A 79 -14.45 16.60 34.19
CA THR A 79 -14.66 17.14 35.56
C THR A 79 -15.15 18.59 35.53
N GLU A 80 -15.75 19.04 36.61
CA GLU A 80 -16.16 20.46 36.77
C GLU A 80 -14.96 21.40 36.62
N VAL A 81 -13.79 21.02 37.15
CA VAL A 81 -12.56 21.81 37.06
C VAL A 81 -12.15 21.99 35.57
N MET A 82 -12.23 20.95 34.76
CA MET A 82 -11.97 21.03 33.30
C MET A 82 -12.92 22.02 32.63
N ILE A 83 -14.22 21.98 32.98
CA ILE A 83 -15.26 22.85 32.39
C ILE A 83 -15.06 24.32 32.79
N PHE A 84 -14.85 24.58 34.08
CA PHE A 84 -14.81 25.95 34.58
C PHE A 84 -13.45 26.63 34.43
N THR A 85 -12.34 25.88 34.41
CA THR A 85 -10.99 26.47 34.44
C THR A 85 -10.17 26.20 33.19
N GLY A 86 -10.58 25.26 32.37
CA GLY A 86 -9.76 24.75 31.24
C GLY A 86 -8.45 24.08 31.68
N LYS A 87 -8.30 23.80 32.99
CA LYS A 87 -7.14 23.11 33.57
C LYS A 87 -7.43 21.61 33.70
N ASP A 88 -6.38 20.82 33.82
CA ASP A 88 -6.46 19.37 33.99
C ASP A 88 -7.29 18.67 32.88
N ILE A 89 -7.52 19.36 31.77
CA ILE A 89 -7.94 18.67 30.54
C ILE A 89 -6.82 17.69 30.28
N PRO A 90 -7.06 16.36 30.36
CA PRO A 90 -6.05 15.44 29.91
C PRO A 90 -5.68 15.95 28.52
N SER A 91 -4.40 16.24 28.28
CA SER A 91 -3.94 16.17 26.91
C SER A 91 -4.45 14.80 26.50
N ILE A 92 -5.43 14.77 25.60
CA ILE A 92 -5.72 13.54 24.91
C ILE A 92 -4.33 13.16 24.44
N ALA A 93 -3.69 12.21 25.13
CA ALA A 93 -2.69 11.43 24.52
C ALA A 93 -3.47 10.82 23.38
N ILE A 94 -3.51 11.53 22.26
CA ILE A 94 -3.78 10.94 20.96
C ILE A 94 -2.81 9.80 21.05
N SER A 95 -3.33 8.58 21.21
CA SER A 95 -2.45 7.45 21.34
C SER A 95 -1.57 7.60 20.13
N ASP A 96 -0.24 7.77 20.31
CA ASP A 96 0.72 7.95 19.23
C ASP A 96 0.56 6.87 18.15
N ASP A 97 -0.24 5.87 18.45
CA ASP A 97 -0.68 4.78 17.61
C ASP A 97 -1.80 5.12 16.59
N ILE A 98 -2.56 6.24 16.73
CA ILE A 98 -3.65 6.57 15.80
C ILE A 98 -3.14 7.55 14.74
N TYR A 99 -2.64 7.01 13.63
CA TYR A 99 -2.15 7.81 12.50
C TYR A 99 -3.28 8.53 11.73
N TYR A 100 -4.46 7.90 11.59
CA TYR A 100 -5.62 8.48 10.91
C TYR A 100 -6.69 8.91 11.89
N ASN A 101 -6.78 10.22 12.14
CA ASN A 101 -7.81 10.83 12.99
C ASN A 101 -8.95 11.36 12.10
N SER A 102 -9.74 10.46 11.53
CA SER A 102 -10.85 10.84 10.65
C SER A 102 -12.09 11.20 11.46
N MET A 103 -12.24 12.47 11.77
CA MET A 103 -13.54 13.04 12.06
C MET A 103 -14.10 13.62 10.76
N THR A 104 -15.36 13.30 10.48
CA THR A 104 -16.12 13.68 9.29
C THR A 104 -15.95 15.15 8.92
N SER A 105 -15.06 15.45 7.96
CA SER A 105 -14.96 16.74 7.32
C SER A 105 -15.21 16.59 5.82
N GLU A 106 -15.65 17.67 5.19
CA GLU A 106 -15.72 17.72 3.73
C GLU A 106 -14.40 17.22 3.14
N LYS A 107 -14.48 16.34 2.14
CA LYS A 107 -13.31 15.78 1.46
C LYS A 107 -12.64 16.85 0.60
N LEU A 108 -11.83 17.71 1.23
CA LEU A 108 -11.21 18.85 0.55
C LEU A 108 -10.15 18.45 -0.47
N THR A 109 -9.54 17.27 -0.31
CA THR A 109 -8.40 16.81 -1.11
C THR A 109 -8.68 15.51 -1.87
N ILE A 110 -9.93 15.33 -2.34
CA ILE A 110 -10.35 14.10 -2.99
C ILE A 110 -9.60 13.83 -4.29
N GLY A 111 -9.34 14.87 -5.09
CA GLY A 111 -8.58 14.76 -6.33
C GLY A 111 -7.14 14.34 -6.09
N MET A 112 -6.49 14.91 -5.07
CA MET A 112 -5.13 14.55 -4.67
C MET A 112 -5.06 13.12 -4.14
N ARG A 113 -6.02 12.71 -3.30
CA ARG A 113 -6.11 11.34 -2.80
C ARG A 113 -6.24 10.33 -3.95
N ASP A 114 -7.13 10.58 -4.89
CA ASP A 114 -7.34 9.71 -6.05
C ASP A 114 -6.10 9.70 -6.95
N PHE A 115 -5.45 10.84 -7.16
CA PHE A 115 -4.19 10.89 -7.89
C PHE A 115 -3.10 10.05 -7.22
N HIS A 116 -2.90 10.19 -5.90
CA HIS A 116 -1.91 9.41 -5.17
C HIS A 116 -2.21 7.90 -5.22
N ASN A 117 -3.48 7.50 -5.09
CA ASN A 117 -3.87 6.09 -5.01
C ASN A 117 -4.08 5.43 -6.37
N LEU A 118 -4.82 6.09 -7.28
CA LEU A 118 -5.23 5.49 -8.55
C LEU A 118 -4.20 5.69 -9.66
N VAL A 119 -3.29 6.67 -9.50
CA VAL A 119 -2.23 6.95 -10.46
C VAL A 119 -0.87 6.59 -9.88
N VAL A 120 -0.37 7.35 -8.91
CA VAL A 120 1.02 7.25 -8.43
C VAL A 120 1.33 5.84 -7.89
N LYS A 121 0.71 5.44 -6.78
CA LYS A 121 0.98 4.13 -6.17
C LYS A 121 0.65 2.97 -7.11
N LYS A 122 -0.45 3.09 -7.88
CA LYS A 122 -0.86 2.06 -8.83
C LYS A 122 0.18 1.89 -9.94
N MET A 123 0.65 2.99 -10.54
CA MET A 123 1.69 2.94 -11.58
C MET A 123 2.98 2.32 -11.02
N LEU A 124 3.46 2.78 -9.87
CA LEU A 124 4.71 2.29 -9.27
C LEU A 124 4.63 0.78 -8.97
N ILE A 125 3.58 0.33 -8.27
CA ILE A 125 3.46 -1.09 -7.90
C ILE A 125 3.31 -1.97 -9.16
N GLN A 126 2.48 -1.57 -10.12
CA GLN A 126 2.24 -2.35 -11.33
C GLN A 126 3.43 -2.40 -12.28
N SER A 127 4.20 -1.30 -12.39
CA SER A 127 5.35 -1.21 -13.30
C SER A 127 6.42 -2.25 -12.95
N VAL A 128 6.72 -2.44 -11.68
CA VAL A 128 7.79 -3.33 -11.20
C VAL A 128 7.29 -4.73 -10.82
N SER A 129 5.98 -4.95 -10.78
CA SER A 129 5.40 -6.24 -10.40
C SER A 129 5.15 -7.13 -11.61
N ARG A 130 5.28 -8.45 -11.41
CA ARG A 130 4.87 -9.50 -12.35
C ARG A 130 3.97 -10.49 -11.62
N LYS A 131 3.08 -11.16 -12.36
CA LYS A 131 2.20 -12.19 -11.80
C LYS A 131 2.99 -13.19 -10.96
N GLY A 132 2.55 -13.43 -9.74
CA GLY A 132 3.19 -14.36 -8.81
C GLY A 132 4.34 -13.76 -7.99
N ASN A 133 4.70 -12.51 -8.20
CA ASN A 133 5.71 -11.82 -7.40
C ASN A 133 5.30 -11.73 -5.93
N THR A 134 6.30 -11.55 -5.07
CA THR A 134 6.16 -11.26 -3.65
C THR A 134 6.54 -9.81 -3.38
N LEU A 135 5.88 -9.17 -2.41
CA LEU A 135 6.12 -7.79 -2.02
C LEU A 135 6.30 -7.67 -0.51
N ILE A 136 7.24 -6.87 -0.06
CA ILE A 136 7.33 -6.36 1.31
C ILE A 136 6.96 -4.88 1.33
N ASP A 137 6.06 -4.50 2.26
CA ASP A 137 5.65 -3.12 2.49
C ASP A 137 6.12 -2.70 3.89
N TYR A 138 7.01 -1.71 3.94
CA TYR A 138 7.68 -1.27 5.17
C TYR A 138 6.84 -0.34 6.05
N ALA A 139 5.73 0.19 5.51
CA ALA A 139 4.78 1.05 6.21
C ALA A 139 3.40 0.88 5.57
N CYS A 140 2.80 -0.30 5.77
CA CYS A 140 1.60 -0.71 5.04
C CYS A 140 0.32 0.01 5.49
N GLY A 141 0.36 0.76 6.59
CA GLY A 141 -0.80 1.43 7.16
C GLY A 141 -1.96 0.45 7.39
N LYS A 142 -3.14 0.90 7.12
CA LYS A 142 -4.37 0.08 7.17
C LYS A 142 -4.61 -0.75 5.88
N GLY A 143 -3.59 -0.94 5.04
CA GLY A 143 -3.67 -1.75 3.81
C GLY A 143 -4.34 -1.05 2.64
N GLY A 144 -4.10 0.25 2.43
CA GLY A 144 -4.64 1.04 1.32
C GLY A 144 -4.23 0.55 -0.07
N ASP A 145 -3.25 -0.33 -0.16
CA ASP A 145 -2.71 -0.81 -1.43
C ASP A 145 -3.28 -2.17 -1.89
N PHE A 146 -4.25 -2.75 -1.17
CA PHE A 146 -4.90 -4.02 -1.53
C PHE A 146 -5.39 -4.07 -2.99
N PRO A 147 -6.10 -3.07 -3.54
CA PRO A 147 -6.53 -3.10 -4.93
C PRO A 147 -5.36 -3.14 -5.92
N LYS A 148 -4.23 -2.49 -5.59
CA LYS A 148 -3.02 -2.46 -6.41
C LYS A 148 -2.33 -3.83 -6.41
N TRP A 149 -2.27 -4.50 -5.24
CA TRP A 149 -1.71 -5.86 -5.11
C TRP A 149 -2.53 -6.91 -5.87
N ILE A 150 -3.88 -6.80 -5.83
CA ILE A 150 -4.80 -7.62 -6.61
C ILE A 150 -4.56 -7.41 -8.10
N ALA A 151 -4.54 -6.15 -8.54
CA ALA A 151 -4.34 -5.79 -9.95
C ALA A 151 -2.97 -6.22 -10.50
N SER A 152 -1.94 -6.27 -9.64
CA SER A 152 -0.60 -6.76 -9.97
C SER A 152 -0.49 -8.29 -9.92
N ASN A 153 -1.54 -9.01 -9.54
CA ASN A 153 -1.56 -10.47 -9.38
C ASN A 153 -0.40 -10.99 -8.50
N LEU A 154 -0.11 -10.30 -7.40
CA LEU A 154 0.90 -10.73 -6.43
C LEU A 154 0.51 -12.07 -5.80
N SER A 155 1.49 -12.87 -5.40
CA SER A 155 1.25 -14.16 -4.72
C SER A 155 1.25 -14.02 -3.20
N PHE A 156 2.13 -13.16 -2.68
CA PHE A 156 2.29 -12.94 -1.24
C PHE A 156 2.76 -11.52 -0.94
N VAL A 157 2.22 -10.94 0.13
CA VAL A 157 2.64 -9.65 0.68
C VAL A 157 2.97 -9.79 2.15
N PHE A 158 4.09 -9.19 2.58
CA PHE A 158 4.46 -9.04 3.97
C PHE A 158 4.44 -7.56 4.34
N GLY A 159 3.45 -7.15 5.12
CA GLY A 159 3.26 -5.76 5.55
C GLY A 159 3.74 -5.53 6.97
N ILE A 160 4.47 -4.45 7.18
CA ILE A 160 4.97 -4.00 8.48
C ILE A 160 4.43 -2.59 8.71
N ASP A 161 4.00 -2.30 9.93
CA ASP A 161 3.65 -0.93 10.34
C ASP A 161 3.97 -0.73 11.82
N ILE A 162 4.44 0.47 12.17
CA ILE A 162 4.79 0.82 13.53
C ILE A 162 3.55 0.99 14.41
N SER A 163 2.45 1.47 13.82
CA SER A 163 1.18 1.64 14.51
C SER A 163 0.46 0.30 14.68
N LYS A 164 0.26 -0.08 15.93
CA LYS A 164 -0.52 -1.27 16.29
C LYS A 164 -1.97 -1.14 15.84
N ASP A 165 -2.55 0.06 15.92
CA ASP A 165 -3.92 0.34 15.46
C ASP A 165 -4.05 0.09 13.95
N ASN A 166 -3.09 0.54 13.15
CA ASN A 166 -3.09 0.29 11.71
C ASN A 166 -3.12 -1.21 11.39
N ILE A 167 -2.48 -2.07 12.18
CA ILE A 167 -2.43 -3.51 11.94
C ILE A 167 -3.62 -4.25 12.57
N GLU A 168 -3.88 -4.00 13.86
CA GLU A 168 -4.72 -4.86 14.71
C GLU A 168 -6.13 -4.31 14.97
N ASN A 169 -6.45 -3.08 14.55
CA ASN A 169 -7.79 -2.54 14.71
C ASN A 169 -8.82 -3.49 14.09
N ARG A 170 -9.79 -3.90 14.91
CA ARG A 170 -10.75 -4.97 14.54
C ARG A 170 -11.75 -4.55 13.46
N ILE A 171 -11.91 -3.25 13.21
CA ILE A 171 -12.87 -2.72 12.24
C ILE A 171 -12.16 -2.38 10.93
N ASN A 172 -11.11 -1.55 11.01
CA ASN A 172 -10.47 -0.96 9.86
C ASN A 172 -8.94 -1.17 9.80
N GLY A 173 -8.36 -1.94 10.71
CA GLY A 173 -6.94 -2.32 10.62
C GLY A 173 -6.65 -3.25 9.43
N ALA A 174 -5.38 -3.32 9.03
CA ALA A 174 -4.96 -4.09 7.87
C ALA A 174 -5.42 -5.56 7.93
N CYS A 175 -5.35 -6.21 9.11
CA CYS A 175 -5.80 -7.59 9.27
C CYS A 175 -7.31 -7.74 9.03
N ALA A 176 -8.14 -6.87 9.63
CA ALA A 176 -9.59 -6.93 9.48
C ALA A 176 -10.02 -6.64 8.04
N ARG A 177 -9.46 -5.60 7.43
CA ARG A 177 -9.71 -5.24 6.03
C ARG A 177 -9.26 -6.35 5.08
N PHE A 178 -8.10 -6.96 5.32
CA PHE A 178 -7.62 -8.08 4.51
C PHE A 178 -8.60 -9.25 4.50
N LEU A 179 -9.17 -9.62 5.64
CA LEU A 179 -10.16 -10.70 5.73
C LEU A 179 -11.42 -10.37 4.92
N ASN A 180 -11.89 -9.13 4.97
CA ASN A 180 -13.02 -8.65 4.17
C ASN A 180 -12.71 -8.71 2.66
N TYR A 181 -11.58 -8.13 2.24
CA TYR A 181 -11.15 -8.18 0.84
C TYR A 181 -11.00 -9.61 0.33
N ARG A 182 -10.43 -10.50 1.14
CA ARG A 182 -10.25 -11.89 0.75
C ARG A 182 -11.56 -12.65 0.60
N ARG A 183 -12.60 -12.29 1.34
CA ARG A 183 -13.95 -12.82 1.15
C ARG A 183 -14.54 -12.36 -0.19
N ASP A 184 -14.34 -11.10 -0.55
CA ASP A 184 -14.99 -10.47 -1.69
C ASP A 184 -14.19 -10.64 -2.99
N PHE A 185 -12.86 -10.75 -2.90
CA PHE A 185 -11.95 -10.89 -4.05
C PHE A 185 -11.12 -12.17 -4.00
N LYS A 186 -11.46 -13.14 -4.84
CA LYS A 186 -10.74 -14.43 -4.92
C LYS A 186 -9.25 -14.29 -5.32
N GLN A 187 -8.92 -13.22 -6.06
CA GLN A 187 -7.57 -12.90 -6.52
C GLN A 187 -6.70 -12.19 -5.49
N MET A 188 -7.25 -11.90 -4.29
CA MET A 188 -6.48 -11.28 -3.22
C MET A 188 -5.25 -12.13 -2.90
N PRO A 189 -4.01 -11.59 -2.98
CA PRO A 189 -2.81 -12.33 -2.62
C PRO A 189 -2.86 -12.80 -1.17
N TYR A 190 -2.07 -13.80 -0.80
CA TYR A 190 -1.84 -14.06 0.60
C TYR A 190 -1.09 -12.88 1.22
N ALA A 191 -1.42 -12.52 2.45
CA ALA A 191 -0.70 -11.49 3.17
C ALA A 191 -0.57 -11.82 4.65
N LEU A 192 0.50 -11.33 5.25
CA LEU A 192 0.73 -11.33 6.70
C LEU A 192 1.12 -9.92 7.09
N PHE A 193 0.53 -9.42 8.16
CA PHE A 193 0.78 -8.09 8.69
C PHE A 193 1.32 -8.20 10.11
N VAL A 194 2.35 -7.42 10.42
CA VAL A 194 3.00 -7.42 11.72
C VAL A 194 3.24 -6.01 12.22
N ASN A 195 3.07 -5.81 13.52
CA ASN A 195 3.44 -4.57 14.17
C ASN A 195 4.96 -4.54 14.40
N GLY A 196 5.63 -3.56 13.79
CA GLY A 196 7.10 -3.49 13.81
C GLY A 196 7.63 -2.14 13.36
N ASN A 197 8.84 -1.82 13.79
CA ASN A 197 9.58 -0.62 13.42
C ASN A 197 10.58 -0.93 12.31
N SER A 198 10.33 -0.49 11.10
CA SER A 198 11.18 -0.74 9.92
C SER A 198 12.55 -0.05 9.97
N SER A 199 12.82 0.83 10.96
CA SER A 199 14.16 1.37 11.23
C SER A 199 15.06 0.45 12.06
N LYS A 200 14.57 -0.76 12.43
CA LYS A 200 15.35 -1.80 13.12
C LYS A 200 15.45 -3.03 12.23
N ASN A 201 16.38 -3.97 12.54
CA ASN A 201 16.60 -5.12 11.65
C ASN A 201 15.38 -6.04 11.61
N ILE A 202 14.83 -6.22 10.40
CA ILE A 202 13.62 -7.02 10.16
C ILE A 202 13.96 -8.51 10.17
N ARG A 203 15.04 -8.94 9.50
CA ARG A 203 15.36 -10.37 9.35
C ARG A 203 15.77 -11.03 10.66
N SER A 204 16.41 -10.30 11.58
CA SER A 204 16.70 -10.79 12.93
C SER A 204 15.45 -10.89 13.80
N GLY A 205 14.41 -10.11 13.49
CA GLY A 205 13.21 -9.95 14.29
C GLY A 205 13.25 -8.77 15.26
N ASP A 206 14.36 -8.04 15.35
CA ASP A 206 14.55 -6.90 16.28
C ASP A 206 13.60 -5.73 15.97
N ALA A 207 13.15 -5.65 14.72
CA ALA A 207 12.13 -4.69 14.27
C ALA A 207 10.75 -4.93 14.90
N MET A 208 10.45 -6.15 15.36
CA MET A 208 9.11 -6.57 15.75
C MET A 208 8.77 -6.19 17.18
N LEU A 209 7.56 -5.71 17.41
CA LEU A 209 7.09 -5.17 18.69
C LEU A 209 6.31 -6.18 19.54
N SER A 210 6.27 -7.46 19.14
CA SER A 210 5.69 -8.55 19.93
C SER A 210 6.29 -9.90 19.58
N ASP A 211 6.28 -10.85 20.54
CA ASP A 211 6.77 -12.23 20.33
C ASP A 211 6.08 -12.92 19.15
N LYS A 212 4.77 -12.66 18.96
CA LYS A 212 4.00 -13.18 17.84
C LYS A 212 4.51 -12.60 16.51
N ALA A 213 4.79 -11.30 16.46
CA ALA A 213 5.35 -10.65 15.27
C ALA A 213 6.75 -11.19 14.97
N ILE A 214 7.60 -11.38 15.99
CA ILE A 214 8.93 -12.01 15.86
C ILE A 214 8.79 -13.41 15.24
N ALA A 215 7.90 -14.25 15.79
CA ALA A 215 7.71 -15.63 15.34
C ALA A 215 7.19 -15.68 13.89
N ILE A 216 6.22 -14.83 13.53
CA ILE A 216 5.71 -14.71 12.15
C ILE A 216 6.83 -14.28 11.20
N THR A 217 7.63 -13.28 11.56
CA THR A 217 8.73 -12.76 10.74
C THR A 217 9.79 -13.84 10.53
N LYS A 218 10.20 -14.55 11.58
CA LYS A 218 11.13 -15.68 11.48
C LYS A 218 10.60 -16.79 10.57
N ALA A 219 9.30 -17.08 10.63
CA ALA A 219 8.68 -18.06 9.72
C ALA A 219 8.71 -17.57 8.27
N VAL A 220 8.38 -16.30 8.00
CA VAL A 220 8.40 -15.72 6.64
C VAL A 220 9.81 -15.77 6.03
N PHE A 221 10.84 -15.48 6.81
CA PHE A 221 12.24 -15.54 6.35
C PHE A 221 12.88 -16.94 6.44
N GLY A 222 12.14 -17.94 6.95
CA GLY A 222 12.63 -19.32 7.03
C GLY A 222 13.71 -19.55 8.07
N SER A 223 13.91 -18.62 9.01
CA SER A 223 14.91 -18.70 10.08
C SER A 223 14.42 -19.49 11.32
N SER A 224 13.22 -20.02 11.28
CA SER A 224 12.66 -20.95 12.28
C SER A 224 12.03 -22.14 11.59
N THR A 225 11.86 -23.26 12.31
CA THR A 225 11.00 -24.35 11.84
C THR A 225 9.58 -23.87 11.71
N ALA A 226 8.81 -24.42 10.75
CA ALA A 226 7.40 -24.09 10.57
C ALA A 226 6.61 -24.42 11.85
N ASP A 227 6.33 -23.41 12.67
CA ASP A 227 5.57 -23.61 13.90
C ASP A 227 4.07 -23.65 13.58
N ILE A 228 3.47 -24.86 13.71
CA ILE A 228 2.04 -25.09 13.49
C ILE A 228 1.18 -24.25 14.46
N LYS A 229 1.71 -23.85 15.62
CA LYS A 229 1.00 -23.02 16.60
C LYS A 229 0.69 -21.61 16.08
N LEU A 230 1.47 -21.10 15.09
CA LEU A 230 1.17 -19.83 14.43
C LEU A 230 -0.02 -19.89 13.45
N GLY A 231 -0.56 -21.07 13.24
CA GLY A 231 -1.71 -21.32 12.38
C GLY A 231 -1.36 -21.57 10.90
N PRO A 232 -2.31 -22.13 10.14
CA PRO A 232 -2.07 -22.61 8.77
C PRO A 232 -1.76 -21.48 7.78
N ALA A 233 -2.20 -20.24 8.06
CA ALA A 233 -1.92 -19.10 7.21
C ALA A 233 -0.43 -18.76 7.21
N VAL A 234 0.21 -18.75 8.37
CA VAL A 234 1.66 -18.49 8.51
C VAL A 234 2.46 -19.66 7.96
N ALA A 235 2.07 -20.90 8.29
CA ALA A 235 2.76 -22.11 7.82
C ALA A 235 2.86 -22.17 6.28
N ARG A 236 1.82 -21.76 5.55
CA ARG A 236 1.83 -21.70 4.07
C ARG A 236 2.80 -20.68 3.51
N GLN A 237 3.18 -19.66 4.27
CA GLN A 237 4.08 -18.59 3.85
C GLN A 237 5.49 -18.77 4.40
N HIS A 238 5.78 -19.89 5.04
CA HIS A 238 7.10 -20.21 5.55
C HIS A 238 8.16 -20.14 4.44
N GLY A 239 9.25 -19.42 4.69
CA GLY A 239 10.37 -19.26 3.77
C GLY A 239 10.09 -18.40 2.52
N LYS A 240 8.91 -17.78 2.39
CA LYS A 240 8.58 -16.95 1.21
C LYS A 240 9.45 -15.71 1.06
N GLY A 241 10.02 -15.21 2.15
CA GLY A 241 10.97 -14.10 2.19
C GLY A 241 12.43 -14.52 2.32
N ALA A 242 12.75 -15.83 2.33
CA ALA A 242 14.12 -16.32 2.58
C ALA A 242 15.15 -15.67 1.66
N ASP A 243 14.89 -15.62 0.36
CA ASP A 243 15.75 -14.97 -0.66
C ASP A 243 15.41 -13.48 -0.86
N GLY A 244 14.58 -12.89 0.01
CA GLY A 244 14.00 -11.55 -0.14
C GLY A 244 12.73 -11.54 -1.00
N PHE A 245 12.24 -10.34 -1.32
CA PHE A 245 11.02 -10.07 -2.07
C PHE A 245 11.35 -9.53 -3.47
N ASN A 246 10.44 -9.73 -4.43
CA ASN A 246 10.60 -9.16 -5.77
C ASN A 246 10.41 -7.64 -5.77
N VAL A 247 9.55 -7.13 -4.88
CA VAL A 247 9.26 -5.72 -4.72
C VAL A 247 9.34 -5.35 -3.25
N SER A 248 10.07 -4.29 -2.96
CA SER A 248 10.12 -3.60 -1.68
C SER A 248 9.45 -2.24 -1.83
N SER A 249 8.50 -1.90 -0.96
CA SER A 249 7.67 -0.70 -1.05
C SER A 249 7.73 0.11 0.25
N CYS A 250 7.91 1.43 0.11
CA CYS A 250 7.78 2.40 1.20
C CYS A 250 7.09 3.65 0.64
N GLN A 251 5.75 3.71 0.76
CA GLN A 251 4.95 4.76 0.15
C GLN A 251 4.54 5.80 1.18
N PHE A 252 4.94 7.08 0.97
CA PHE A 252 4.66 8.21 1.87
C PHE A 252 5.14 8.00 3.32
N ALA A 253 6.25 7.26 3.51
CA ALA A 253 6.82 6.98 4.82
C ALA A 253 8.35 6.99 4.84
N LEU A 254 9.00 7.23 3.69
CA LEU A 254 10.46 7.25 3.60
C LEU A 254 11.07 8.37 4.47
N HIS A 255 10.36 9.49 4.61
CA HIS A 255 10.79 10.65 5.39
C HIS A 255 11.05 10.31 6.86
N TYR A 256 10.32 9.37 7.46
CA TYR A 256 10.60 8.91 8.83
C TYR A 256 11.98 8.25 8.97
N MET A 257 12.51 7.71 7.89
CA MET A 257 13.82 7.04 7.89
C MET A 257 15.00 8.01 7.78
N PHE A 258 14.72 9.33 7.58
CA PHE A 258 15.73 10.39 7.52
C PHE A 258 15.91 11.13 8.85
N GLU A 259 15.43 10.55 9.95
CA GLU A 259 15.54 11.11 11.30
C GLU A 259 17.01 11.25 11.76
N ASP A 260 17.76 10.17 11.66
CA ASP A 260 19.17 10.11 12.05
C ASP A 260 19.95 9.01 11.30
N ASN A 261 21.25 8.98 11.50
CA ASN A 261 22.14 7.98 10.89
C ASN A 261 21.73 6.54 11.23
N VAL A 262 21.35 6.26 12.47
CA VAL A 262 21.02 4.89 12.91
C VAL A 262 19.76 4.40 12.23
N THR A 263 18.71 5.22 12.24
CA THR A 263 17.41 4.97 11.60
C THR A 263 17.59 4.78 10.10
N PHE A 264 18.30 5.70 9.45
CA PHE A 264 18.51 5.69 8.00
C PHE A 264 19.28 4.46 7.53
N TYR A 265 20.48 4.20 8.07
CA TYR A 265 21.33 3.11 7.60
C TYR A 265 20.77 1.72 7.95
N ASN A 266 20.08 1.57 9.07
CA ASN A 266 19.37 0.33 9.39
C ASN A 266 18.20 0.09 8.40
N PHE A 267 17.47 1.13 7.99
CA PHE A 267 16.43 1.00 6.98
C PHE A 267 17.03 0.63 5.61
N MET A 268 18.13 1.27 5.20
CA MET A 268 18.85 0.90 3.97
C MET A 268 19.30 -0.57 4.00
N ARG A 269 19.79 -1.05 5.17
CA ARG A 269 20.11 -2.46 5.40
C ARG A 269 18.87 -3.34 5.18
N ASN A 270 17.72 -3.00 5.75
CA ASN A 270 16.48 -3.76 5.58
C ASN A 270 16.05 -3.83 4.11
N VAL A 271 16.08 -2.70 3.39
CA VAL A 271 15.78 -2.66 1.97
C VAL A 271 16.69 -3.61 1.18
N ALA A 272 17.99 -3.60 1.49
CA ALA A 272 18.94 -4.45 0.80
C ALA A 272 18.79 -5.94 1.16
N GLU A 273 18.64 -6.28 2.45
CA GLU A 273 18.46 -7.66 2.89
C GLU A 273 17.13 -8.28 2.44
N CYS A 274 16.09 -7.47 2.33
CA CYS A 274 14.74 -7.95 2.02
C CYS A 274 14.39 -7.89 0.52
N THR A 275 15.22 -7.30 -0.34
CA THR A 275 14.99 -7.27 -1.80
C THR A 275 15.85 -8.31 -2.52
N LYS A 276 15.24 -9.08 -3.41
CA LYS A 276 15.97 -10.04 -4.29
C LYS A 276 16.85 -9.31 -5.29
N ILE A 277 17.91 -9.97 -5.76
CA ILE A 277 18.62 -9.55 -6.97
C ILE A 277 17.63 -9.43 -8.14
N ASN A 278 17.76 -8.38 -8.94
CA ASN A 278 16.81 -7.95 -9.97
C ASN A 278 15.41 -7.57 -9.45
N GLY A 279 15.22 -7.50 -8.13
CA GLY A 279 14.04 -6.93 -7.51
C GLY A 279 14.11 -5.41 -7.47
N TYR A 280 13.01 -4.78 -7.14
CA TYR A 280 12.87 -3.32 -7.14
C TYR A 280 12.52 -2.79 -5.77
N PHE A 281 13.07 -1.63 -5.43
CA PHE A 281 12.60 -0.80 -4.31
C PHE A 281 11.88 0.42 -4.88
N ILE A 282 10.63 0.62 -4.49
CA ILE A 282 9.79 1.75 -4.89
C ILE A 282 9.40 2.59 -3.68
N THR A 283 9.47 3.90 -3.83
CA THR A 283 9.15 4.81 -2.73
C THR A 283 8.61 6.15 -3.23
N THR A 284 7.86 6.82 -2.36
CA THR A 284 7.36 8.18 -2.54
C THR A 284 7.57 9.00 -1.27
N CYS A 285 7.92 10.27 -1.41
CA CYS A 285 8.09 11.21 -0.30
C CYS A 285 8.05 12.64 -0.82
N TYR A 286 8.00 13.63 0.06
CA TYR A 286 8.33 15.00 -0.33
C TYR A 286 9.76 15.09 -0.85
N ASP A 287 9.99 15.90 -1.90
CA ASP A 287 11.33 16.22 -2.38
C ASP A 287 11.99 17.19 -1.42
N GLY A 288 13.00 16.71 -0.69
CA GLY A 288 13.62 17.49 0.38
C GLY A 288 14.24 18.79 -0.10
N LYS A 289 14.89 18.80 -1.29
CA LYS A 289 15.49 20.02 -1.84
C LYS A 289 14.42 21.06 -2.23
N THR A 290 13.26 20.61 -2.70
CA THR A 290 12.13 21.50 -3.02
C THR A 290 11.54 22.10 -1.76
N ILE A 291 11.31 21.30 -0.72
CA ILE A 291 10.80 21.79 0.57
C ILE A 291 11.82 22.70 1.25
N PHE A 292 13.12 22.31 1.27
CA PHE A 292 14.19 23.13 1.82
C PHE A 292 14.24 24.52 1.15
N LYS A 293 14.18 24.56 -0.18
CA LYS A 293 14.15 25.82 -0.96
C LYS A 293 12.88 26.64 -0.65
N MET A 294 11.75 26.01 -0.45
CA MET A 294 10.49 26.69 -0.11
C MET A 294 10.57 27.34 1.28
N LEU A 295 11.29 26.72 2.21
CA LEU A 295 11.45 27.18 3.59
C LEU A 295 12.70 28.05 3.82
N ASN A 296 13.53 28.32 2.80
CA ASN A 296 14.83 29.00 2.99
C ASN A 296 14.73 30.46 3.51
N ARG A 297 13.56 31.11 3.34
CA ARG A 297 13.26 32.44 3.84
C ARG A 297 12.46 32.46 5.14
N LYS A 298 12.24 31.28 5.71
CA LYS A 298 11.52 31.08 6.95
C LYS A 298 12.50 30.89 8.10
N GLU A 299 12.18 31.47 9.24
CA GLU A 299 12.88 31.19 10.49
C GLU A 299 12.37 29.85 11.07
N GLN A 300 13.11 29.27 12.01
CA GLN A 300 12.65 28.09 12.73
C GLN A 300 11.33 28.37 13.45
N GLY A 301 10.37 27.48 13.30
CA GLY A 301 9.00 27.64 13.83
C GLY A 301 8.02 28.32 12.86
N GLU A 302 8.50 28.93 11.77
CA GLU A 302 7.62 29.53 10.76
C GLU A 302 7.12 28.49 9.74
N SER A 303 5.91 28.74 9.21
CA SER A 303 5.21 27.83 8.31
C SER A 303 4.97 28.44 6.92
N VAL A 304 4.83 27.54 5.94
CA VAL A 304 4.12 27.78 4.69
C VAL A 304 2.78 27.04 4.78
N GLU A 305 1.70 27.74 4.48
CA GLU A 305 0.34 27.22 4.66
C GLU A 305 -0.47 27.34 3.38
N ILE A 306 -1.37 26.38 3.16
CA ILE A 306 -2.30 26.36 2.03
C ILE A 306 -3.72 26.24 2.58
N TYR A 307 -4.59 27.14 2.11
CA TYR A 307 -5.99 27.25 2.52
C TYR A 307 -6.92 26.98 1.35
N LYS A 308 -8.08 26.42 1.64
CA LYS A 308 -9.28 26.48 0.78
C LYS A 308 -10.29 27.34 1.54
N ASP A 309 -10.61 28.49 0.98
CA ASP A 309 -11.39 29.51 1.68
C ASP A 309 -10.73 29.83 3.04
N ASP A 310 -11.43 29.77 4.14
CA ASP A 310 -10.89 30.02 5.48
C ASP A 310 -10.36 28.76 6.18
N LYS A 311 -10.41 27.58 5.53
CA LYS A 311 -10.00 26.32 6.12
C LYS A 311 -8.58 25.94 5.70
N LYS A 312 -7.70 25.70 6.69
CA LYS A 312 -6.35 25.19 6.42
C LYS A 312 -6.43 23.76 5.91
N VAL A 313 -5.85 23.54 4.73
CA VAL A 313 -5.79 22.22 4.08
C VAL A 313 -4.45 21.54 4.33
N TRP A 314 -3.37 22.33 4.35
CA TRP A 314 -2.02 21.83 4.51
C TRP A 314 -1.11 22.92 5.06
N SER A 315 -0.10 22.50 5.82
CA SER A 315 1.02 23.38 6.17
C SER A 315 2.29 22.58 6.38
N VAL A 316 3.43 23.24 6.17
CA VAL A 316 4.75 22.73 6.56
C VAL A 316 5.47 23.79 7.38
N THR A 317 5.93 23.41 8.56
CA THR A 317 6.68 24.25 9.48
C THR A 317 8.16 23.85 9.43
N LYS A 318 9.06 24.81 9.44
CA LYS A 318 10.51 24.61 9.52
C LYS A 318 10.92 24.37 10.97
N ASP A 319 11.37 23.16 11.31
CA ASP A 319 11.80 22.83 12.68
C ASP A 319 13.33 22.70 12.81
N TYR A 320 14.09 23.13 11.79
CA TYR A 320 15.56 23.14 11.74
C TYR A 320 16.07 24.57 11.52
N ASP A 321 17.33 24.81 11.87
CA ASP A 321 18.02 26.11 11.74
C ASP A 321 19.14 26.12 10.68
N ASN A 322 19.44 24.98 10.06
CA ASN A 322 20.49 24.81 9.08
C ASN A 322 20.26 25.64 7.83
N GLU A 323 21.33 26.25 7.30
CA GLU A 323 21.32 27.10 6.09
C GLU A 323 21.69 26.34 4.80
N SER A 324 22.27 25.14 4.92
CA SER A 324 22.70 24.32 3.79
C SER A 324 22.08 22.92 3.86
N PHE A 325 21.89 22.26 2.72
CA PHE A 325 21.33 20.91 2.63
C PHE A 325 22.19 20.09 1.67
N SER A 326 23.30 19.56 2.19
CA SER A 326 24.34 18.86 1.42
C SER A 326 23.92 17.46 1.02
N ASP A 327 24.56 16.90 -0.03
CA ASP A 327 24.27 15.57 -0.56
C ASP A 327 25.09 14.48 0.18
N ASP A 328 25.08 14.54 1.50
CA ASP A 328 25.75 13.61 2.41
C ASP A 328 24.92 13.39 3.68
N ASP A 329 25.48 12.66 4.65
CA ASP A 329 24.80 12.31 5.91
C ASP A 329 24.50 13.50 6.82
N SER A 330 25.11 14.67 6.60
CA SER A 330 24.75 15.92 7.28
C SER A 330 23.34 16.40 6.93
N SER A 331 22.73 15.88 5.85
CA SER A 331 21.36 16.17 5.46
C SER A 331 20.29 15.40 6.26
N LEU A 332 20.69 14.50 7.14
CA LEU A 332 19.76 13.80 8.04
C LEU A 332 19.34 14.69 9.22
N GLY A 333 18.18 14.45 9.78
CA GLY A 333 17.67 15.15 10.96
C GLY A 333 17.00 16.51 10.69
N TYR A 334 16.81 16.90 9.43
CA TYR A 334 16.11 18.15 9.09
C TYR A 334 14.61 17.97 9.27
N GLN A 335 14.16 18.15 10.51
CA GLN A 335 12.76 17.96 10.88
C GLN A 335 11.87 19.07 10.32
N ILE A 336 10.69 18.70 9.88
CA ILE A 336 9.58 19.57 9.53
C ILE A 336 8.31 19.07 10.22
N SER A 337 7.40 19.97 10.55
CA SER A 337 6.06 19.59 11.03
C SER A 337 5.06 19.77 9.91
N VAL A 338 4.41 18.68 9.49
CA VAL A 338 3.47 18.67 8.36
C VAL A 338 2.05 18.46 8.85
N TYR A 339 1.16 19.40 8.56
CA TYR A 339 -0.27 19.25 8.74
C TYR A 339 -0.96 18.89 7.43
N GLN A 340 -1.84 17.92 7.47
CA GLN A 340 -2.72 17.56 6.36
C GLN A 340 -4.16 17.40 6.86
N ASP A 341 -5.13 18.06 6.19
CA ASP A 341 -6.55 17.97 6.53
C ASP A 341 -7.08 16.52 6.49
N SER A 342 -6.60 15.71 5.53
CA SER A 342 -6.96 14.31 5.39
C SER A 342 -6.56 13.41 6.57
N ILE A 343 -5.52 13.79 7.31
CA ILE A 343 -5.05 13.10 8.52
C ILE A 343 -5.55 13.81 9.77
N ASN A 344 -5.85 15.13 9.64
CA ASN A 344 -6.26 16.05 10.70
C ASN A 344 -5.30 16.07 11.91
N GLN A 345 -4.00 15.95 11.61
CA GLN A 345 -2.90 16.00 12.58
C GLN A 345 -1.69 16.70 11.99
N THR A 346 -0.87 17.26 12.87
CA THR A 346 0.48 17.71 12.51
C THR A 346 1.46 16.61 12.93
N LEU A 347 2.22 16.09 11.97
CA LEU A 347 3.18 15.01 12.21
C LEU A 347 4.59 15.51 11.95
N PRO A 348 5.58 15.09 12.75
CA PRO A 348 6.99 15.32 12.45
C PRO A 348 7.42 14.43 11.28
N GLU A 349 8.05 15.03 10.30
CA GLU A 349 8.66 14.38 9.13
C GLU A 349 10.07 14.92 8.95
N TYR A 350 10.90 14.26 8.14
CA TYR A 350 12.27 14.70 7.87
C TYR A 350 12.48 14.91 6.37
N LEU A 351 13.29 15.90 6.00
CA LEU A 351 13.59 16.18 4.60
C LEU A 351 14.38 15.02 3.98
N VAL A 352 13.90 14.50 2.85
CA VAL A 352 14.56 13.45 2.10
C VAL A 352 15.48 14.07 1.06
N ASN A 353 16.80 13.96 1.26
CA ASN A 353 17.78 14.35 0.25
C ASN A 353 17.88 13.22 -0.78
N PHE A 354 17.35 13.46 -1.99
CA PHE A 354 17.30 12.47 -3.05
C PHE A 354 18.69 12.06 -3.56
N ASP A 355 19.60 13.01 -3.72
CA ASP A 355 20.93 12.71 -4.25
C ASP A 355 21.76 11.91 -3.24
N PHE A 356 21.66 12.22 -1.95
CA PHE A 356 22.23 11.42 -0.89
C PHE A 356 21.61 10.02 -0.83
N LEU A 357 20.30 9.88 -1.02
CA LEU A 357 19.63 8.59 -1.11
C LEU A 357 20.20 7.75 -2.26
N VAL A 358 20.36 8.33 -3.47
CA VAL A 358 20.93 7.62 -4.64
C VAL A 358 22.34 7.13 -4.34
N LEU A 359 23.20 7.99 -3.83
CA LEU A 359 24.59 7.64 -3.47
C LEU A 359 24.64 6.51 -2.42
N THR A 360 23.71 6.55 -1.47
CA THR A 360 23.64 5.49 -0.45
C THR A 360 23.12 4.18 -1.03
N MET A 361 22.05 4.22 -1.81
CA MET A 361 21.47 3.03 -2.44
C MET A 361 22.49 2.31 -3.34
N GLU A 362 23.37 3.04 -4.05
CA GLU A 362 24.47 2.45 -4.82
C GLU A 362 25.43 1.63 -3.93
N LYS A 363 25.77 2.14 -2.74
CA LYS A 363 26.60 1.40 -1.75
C LYS A 363 25.91 0.12 -1.28
N TYR A 364 24.59 0.12 -1.19
CA TYR A 364 23.78 -1.04 -0.78
C TYR A 364 23.38 -1.97 -1.94
N GLY A 365 23.97 -1.79 -3.13
CA GLY A 365 23.82 -2.68 -4.28
C GLY A 365 22.62 -2.40 -5.18
N PHE A 366 22.06 -1.20 -5.11
CA PHE A 366 20.97 -0.75 -5.97
C PHE A 366 21.47 0.30 -6.96
N VAL A 367 20.77 0.40 -8.08
CA VAL A 367 20.92 1.51 -9.02
C VAL A 367 19.54 2.14 -9.28
N LEU A 368 19.54 3.44 -9.48
CA LEU A 368 18.33 4.12 -9.96
C LEU A 368 17.99 3.57 -11.36
N VAL A 369 16.74 3.20 -11.57
CA VAL A 369 16.26 2.70 -12.88
C VAL A 369 16.53 3.76 -13.95
N THR A 370 17.18 3.34 -15.05
CA THR A 370 17.49 4.26 -16.16
C THR A 370 16.23 4.67 -16.91
N ARG A 371 16.32 5.76 -17.68
CA ARG A 371 15.22 6.25 -18.50
C ARG A 371 14.71 5.18 -19.50
N GLU A 372 15.62 4.42 -20.08
CA GLU A 372 15.30 3.36 -21.04
C GLU A 372 14.54 2.22 -20.35
N GLU A 373 15.02 1.77 -19.19
CA GLU A 373 14.34 0.73 -18.42
C GLU A 373 12.99 1.24 -17.89
N ALA A 374 12.91 2.47 -17.37
CA ALA A 374 11.67 3.09 -16.92
C ALA A 374 10.58 3.07 -18.01
N LYS A 375 10.93 3.40 -19.25
CA LYS A 375 10.01 3.31 -20.40
C LYS A 375 9.49 1.91 -20.64
N THR A 376 10.32 0.88 -20.47
CA THR A 376 9.88 -0.53 -20.60
C THR A 376 8.95 -0.95 -19.47
N LEU A 377 9.07 -0.28 -18.31
CA LEU A 377 8.21 -0.45 -17.16
C LEU A 377 6.92 0.39 -17.24
N GLY A 378 6.79 1.26 -18.24
CA GLY A 378 5.63 2.16 -18.39
C GLY A 378 5.70 3.41 -17.52
N LEU A 379 6.90 3.78 -17.06
CA LEU A 379 7.17 4.99 -16.28
C LEU A 379 7.89 6.04 -17.14
N PRO A 380 7.72 7.34 -16.88
CA PRO A 380 8.46 8.38 -17.60
C PRO A 380 9.97 8.30 -17.34
N GLU A 381 10.37 8.11 -16.08
CA GLU A 381 11.75 8.05 -15.60
C GLU A 381 11.84 7.09 -14.39
N GLY A 382 13.08 6.72 -13.97
CA GLY A 382 13.30 5.97 -12.72
C GLY A 382 13.04 6.79 -11.45
N SER A 383 13.08 8.11 -11.55
CA SER A 383 12.63 9.06 -10.52
C SER A 383 12.15 10.34 -11.18
N GLY A 384 11.15 10.98 -10.57
CA GLY A 384 10.62 12.26 -11.04
C GLY A 384 9.66 12.86 -10.02
N MET A 385 9.26 14.10 -10.28
CA MET A 385 8.24 14.75 -9.46
C MET A 385 6.84 14.20 -9.83
N PHE A 386 5.88 14.33 -8.93
CA PHE A 386 4.52 13.86 -9.20
C PHE A 386 3.85 14.57 -10.38
N ILE A 387 4.27 15.78 -10.72
CA ILE A 387 3.81 16.47 -11.93
C ILE A 387 4.10 15.67 -13.21
N ASP A 388 5.18 14.87 -13.25
CA ASP A 388 5.53 14.05 -14.41
C ASP A 388 4.53 12.89 -14.59
N LEU A 389 4.12 12.27 -13.46
CA LEU A 389 3.09 11.24 -13.46
C LEU A 389 1.69 11.81 -13.78
N TYR A 390 1.40 13.02 -13.28
CA TYR A 390 0.17 13.74 -13.62
C TYR A 390 0.10 14.04 -15.11
N THR A 391 1.17 14.51 -15.69
CA THR A 391 1.30 14.77 -17.14
C THR A 391 1.09 13.47 -17.93
N THR A 392 1.70 12.37 -17.49
CA THR A 392 1.53 11.04 -18.09
C THR A 392 0.06 10.58 -18.03
N MET A 393 -0.62 10.78 -16.90
CA MET A 393 -2.05 10.49 -16.76
C MET A 393 -2.89 11.31 -17.76
N MET A 394 -2.66 12.63 -17.83
CA MET A 394 -3.40 13.51 -18.74
C MET A 394 -3.16 13.16 -20.21
N ASP A 395 -1.93 12.75 -20.58
CA ASP A 395 -1.63 12.26 -21.91
C ASP A 395 -2.35 10.94 -22.23
N ASN A 396 -2.47 10.05 -21.25
CA ASN A 396 -3.26 8.82 -21.40
C ASN A 396 -4.74 9.10 -21.62
N ILE A 397 -5.32 10.05 -20.89
CA ILE A 397 -6.71 10.50 -21.06
C ILE A 397 -6.90 11.11 -22.47
N ARG A 398 -5.99 11.97 -22.94
CA ARG A 398 -6.04 12.55 -24.29
C ARG A 398 -6.02 11.48 -25.38
N ARG A 399 -5.18 10.42 -25.22
CA ARG A 399 -5.11 9.28 -26.15
C ARG A 399 -6.33 8.37 -26.07
N ASN A 400 -6.88 8.19 -24.87
CA ASN A 400 -8.04 7.34 -24.62
C ASN A 400 -8.99 7.99 -23.60
N PRO A 401 -9.92 8.87 -24.04
CA PRO A 401 -10.84 9.56 -23.14
C PRO A 401 -11.70 8.64 -22.26
N LYS A 402 -11.91 7.40 -22.67
CA LYS A 402 -12.68 6.42 -21.88
C LYS A 402 -11.96 5.98 -20.61
N SER A 403 -10.63 6.18 -20.52
CA SER A 403 -9.86 5.85 -19.33
C SER A 403 -9.99 6.86 -18.19
N GLU A 404 -10.54 8.05 -18.43
CA GLU A 404 -10.68 9.12 -17.43
C GLU A 404 -11.39 8.63 -16.16
N LYS A 405 -12.46 7.86 -16.29
CA LYS A 405 -13.19 7.24 -15.17
C LYS A 405 -12.36 6.33 -14.28
N ASP A 406 -11.23 5.81 -14.77
CA ASP A 406 -10.35 4.90 -14.02
C ASP A 406 -9.42 5.67 -13.06
N TYR A 407 -9.45 7.00 -13.11
CA TYR A 407 -8.63 7.91 -12.32
C TYR A 407 -9.42 8.71 -11.28
N GLY A 408 -10.75 8.42 -11.11
CA GLY A 408 -11.59 9.14 -10.16
C GLY A 408 -11.55 10.65 -10.37
N TYR A 409 -11.36 11.41 -9.30
CA TYR A 409 -11.25 12.88 -9.34
C TYR A 409 -9.81 13.39 -9.60
N ALA A 410 -8.85 12.53 -9.88
CA ALA A 410 -7.46 12.93 -10.12
C ALA A 410 -7.29 13.92 -11.30
N PRO A 411 -8.00 13.80 -12.43
CA PRO A 411 -7.91 14.78 -13.51
C PRO A 411 -8.36 16.18 -13.09
N ASP A 412 -9.32 16.25 -12.17
CA ASP A 412 -9.98 17.49 -11.71
C ASP A 412 -9.31 18.11 -10.49
N MET A 413 -8.09 17.66 -10.12
CA MET A 413 -7.34 18.26 -9.00
C MET A 413 -7.35 19.79 -9.11
N THR A 414 -7.76 20.44 -8.03
CA THR A 414 -7.72 21.90 -7.87
C THR A 414 -6.28 22.41 -7.85
N ARG A 415 -6.11 23.72 -7.91
CA ARG A 415 -4.79 24.33 -7.87
C ARG A 415 -4.05 23.98 -6.58
N TYR A 416 -4.68 24.17 -5.43
CA TYR A 416 -4.07 23.88 -4.14
C TYR A 416 -3.71 22.38 -3.96
N GLU A 417 -4.53 21.46 -4.48
CA GLU A 417 -4.20 20.02 -4.47
C GLU A 417 -2.96 19.73 -5.31
N LYS A 418 -2.82 20.39 -6.47
CA LYS A 418 -1.62 20.29 -7.32
C LYS A 418 -0.40 20.88 -6.64
N ASP A 419 -0.56 22.06 -6.01
CA ASP A 419 0.53 22.75 -5.30
C ASP A 419 1.09 21.87 -4.17
N ILE A 420 0.24 21.13 -3.44
CA ILE A 420 0.67 20.19 -2.41
C ILE A 420 1.24 18.90 -3.03
N SER A 421 0.51 18.29 -3.94
CA SER A 421 0.86 16.99 -4.50
C SER A 421 2.20 17.02 -5.23
N PHE A 422 2.46 18.09 -6.00
CA PHE A 422 3.66 18.20 -6.84
C PHE A 422 4.94 18.54 -6.06
N LEU A 423 4.86 18.69 -4.72
CA LEU A 423 6.04 18.71 -3.85
C LEU A 423 6.63 17.29 -3.65
N ASN A 424 5.92 16.26 -4.05
CA ASN A 424 6.35 14.88 -3.88
C ASN A 424 7.16 14.37 -5.08
N ARG A 425 8.08 13.44 -4.77
CA ARG A 425 8.92 12.68 -5.68
C ARG A 425 8.62 11.20 -5.57
N TYR A 426 8.72 10.48 -6.68
CA TYR A 426 8.78 9.01 -6.69
C TYR A 426 10.18 8.54 -7.07
N CYS A 427 10.57 7.35 -6.60
CA CYS A 427 11.84 6.72 -6.94
C CYS A 427 11.63 5.23 -7.15
N VAL A 428 12.35 4.69 -8.14
CA VAL A 428 12.40 3.27 -8.46
C VAL A 428 13.87 2.84 -8.56
N PHE A 429 14.30 2.00 -7.64
CA PHE A 429 15.64 1.44 -7.61
C PHE A 429 15.59 -0.03 -7.94
N LYS A 430 16.59 -0.54 -8.67
CA LYS A 430 16.76 -1.95 -8.97
C LYS A 430 17.96 -2.50 -8.22
N LYS A 431 17.80 -3.63 -7.54
CA LYS A 431 18.91 -4.32 -6.91
C LYS A 431 19.73 -5.06 -7.95
N VAL A 432 20.99 -4.68 -8.11
CA VAL A 432 21.91 -5.23 -9.13
C VAL A 432 23.05 -6.04 -8.52
N ALA A 433 23.31 -5.90 -7.22
CA ALA A 433 24.36 -6.63 -6.54
C ALA A 433 23.97 -7.00 -5.11
N ASP A 434 24.38 -8.18 -4.66
CA ASP A 434 24.37 -8.51 -3.24
C ASP A 434 25.66 -7.98 -2.59
N ARG A 435 25.46 -7.35 -1.43
CA ARG A 435 26.53 -6.79 -0.61
C ARG A 435 26.47 -7.38 0.78
N ASN A 436 27.59 -7.42 1.48
CA ASN A 436 27.58 -7.67 2.92
C ASN A 436 27.13 -6.39 3.65
N VAL A 437 25.81 -6.15 3.57
CA VAL A 437 25.20 -4.90 4.06
C VAL A 437 25.19 -4.81 5.58
N GLU A 438 25.28 -5.94 6.28
CA GLU A 438 25.48 -5.95 7.73
C GLU A 438 26.84 -5.36 8.11
N LYS A 439 27.91 -5.86 7.47
CA LYS A 439 29.27 -5.35 7.67
C LYS A 439 29.36 -3.87 7.29
N LEU A 440 28.80 -3.51 6.10
CA LEU A 440 28.77 -2.13 5.63
C LEU A 440 28.08 -1.19 6.63
N THR A 441 26.89 -1.55 7.09
CA THR A 441 26.12 -0.75 8.05
C THR A 441 26.88 -0.61 9.37
N ASN A 442 27.49 -1.69 9.87
CA ASN A 442 28.23 -1.65 11.12
C ASN A 442 29.53 -0.81 11.01
N VAL A 443 30.18 -0.77 9.85
CA VAL A 443 31.33 0.14 9.60
C VAL A 443 30.86 1.59 9.58
N ILE A 444 29.80 1.91 8.84
CA ILE A 444 29.26 3.28 8.75
C ILE A 444 28.81 3.78 10.13
N LEU A 445 28.18 2.94 10.93
CA LEU A 445 27.72 3.30 12.28
C LEU A 445 28.84 3.23 13.35
N GLY A 446 30.11 3.07 12.95
CA GLY A 446 31.24 3.05 13.86
C GLY A 446 31.33 1.82 14.79
N LYS A 447 30.55 0.78 14.51
CA LYS A 447 30.54 -0.49 15.28
C LYS A 447 31.66 -1.43 14.86
N LEU A 448 32.27 -1.23 13.71
CA LEU A 448 33.42 -1.96 13.16
C LEU A 448 34.47 -0.98 12.61
N PRO A 449 35.76 -1.32 12.63
CA PRO A 449 36.82 -0.48 12.06
C PRO A 449 36.64 -0.29 10.53
N SER A 450 36.91 0.91 10.04
CA SER A 450 36.81 1.28 8.62
C SER A 450 37.81 0.56 7.69
N THR A 451 38.89 0.01 8.25
CA THR A 451 39.92 -0.78 7.52
C THR A 451 39.39 -2.05 6.86
N LEU A 452 38.14 -2.44 7.15
CA LEU A 452 37.49 -3.61 6.56
C LEU A 452 36.68 -3.31 5.28
N SER A 453 36.64 -2.05 4.79
CA SER A 453 35.79 -1.61 3.67
C SER A 453 36.44 -1.64 2.28
N TYR A 454 37.78 -1.80 2.20
CA TYR A 454 38.54 -1.61 0.94
C TYR A 454 38.30 -2.69 -0.15
N GLU A 455 37.74 -3.85 0.17
CA GLU A 455 37.48 -4.89 -0.84
C GLU A 455 36.21 -4.68 -1.66
N ASP A 456 35.28 -3.83 -1.19
CA ASP A 456 33.97 -3.64 -1.83
C ASP A 456 33.96 -2.51 -2.87
N GLU A 457 34.84 -1.51 -2.82
CA GLU A 457 34.90 -0.42 -3.81
C GLU A 457 35.29 -0.90 -5.21
N ASN A 458 36.20 -1.86 -5.30
CA ASN A 458 36.63 -2.43 -6.59
C ASN A 458 35.51 -3.23 -7.30
N THR A 459 34.53 -3.76 -6.56
CA THR A 459 33.41 -4.51 -7.11
C THR A 459 32.33 -3.58 -7.73
N VAL A 460 32.16 -2.38 -7.21
CA VAL A 460 31.22 -1.36 -7.76
C VAL A 460 31.71 -0.86 -9.13
N LEU A 461 33.01 -0.64 -9.27
CA LEU A 461 33.63 -0.23 -10.52
C LEU A 461 33.56 -1.35 -11.57
N ALA A 462 33.73 -2.63 -11.15
CA ALA A 462 33.59 -3.78 -12.05
C ALA A 462 32.17 -3.97 -12.57
N VAL A 463 31.14 -3.77 -11.75
CA VAL A 463 29.73 -3.86 -12.18
C VAL A 463 29.33 -2.72 -13.12
N LYS A 464 29.84 -1.49 -12.89
CA LYS A 464 29.63 -0.37 -13.83
C LYS A 464 30.34 -0.63 -15.18
N ALA A 465 31.52 -1.26 -15.15
CA ALA A 465 32.23 -1.66 -16.35
C ALA A 465 31.51 -2.75 -17.13
N VAL A 466 30.98 -3.80 -16.46
CA VAL A 466 30.22 -4.88 -17.09
C VAL A 466 28.90 -4.37 -17.68
N ALA A 467 28.17 -3.51 -16.95
CA ALA A 467 26.94 -2.89 -17.47
C ALA A 467 27.21 -1.97 -18.67
N ALA A 468 28.35 -1.27 -18.69
CA ALA A 468 28.77 -0.47 -19.83
C ALA A 468 29.19 -1.33 -21.03
N GLU A 469 29.85 -2.46 -20.80
CA GLU A 469 30.20 -3.43 -21.85
C GLU A 469 28.96 -4.13 -22.42
N GLU A 470 28.00 -4.52 -21.61
CA GLU A 470 26.72 -5.10 -22.07
C GLU A 470 25.93 -4.10 -22.91
N ALA A 471 25.86 -2.82 -22.50
CA ALA A 471 25.25 -1.75 -23.29
C ALA A 471 25.97 -1.51 -24.63
N VAL A 472 27.30 -1.67 -24.67
CA VAL A 472 28.09 -1.58 -25.92
C VAL A 472 27.88 -2.81 -26.82
N ILE A 473 27.74 -3.99 -26.23
CA ILE A 473 27.45 -5.25 -26.97
C ILE A 473 26.03 -5.22 -27.54
N GLU A 474 25.06 -4.70 -26.77
CA GLU A 474 23.68 -4.56 -27.23
C GLU A 474 23.54 -3.49 -28.31
N LYS A 475 24.27 -2.36 -28.22
CA LYS A 475 24.40 -1.39 -29.33
C LYS A 475 25.07 -1.96 -30.59
N LYS A 476 25.99 -2.90 -30.44
CA LYS A 476 26.61 -3.62 -31.59
C LYS A 476 25.65 -4.64 -32.21
N ARG A 477 24.79 -5.30 -31.39
CA ARG A 477 23.75 -6.24 -31.89
C ARG A 477 22.55 -5.53 -32.53
N ALA A 478 22.26 -4.30 -32.12
CA ALA A 478 21.16 -3.48 -32.67
C ALA A 478 21.49 -2.73 -33.98
N ARG A 479 22.68 -2.88 -34.56
CA ARG A 479 22.97 -2.33 -35.87
C ARG A 479 22.37 -3.23 -36.96
N PRO A 480 21.41 -2.70 -37.77
CA PRO A 480 20.67 -3.56 -38.71
C PRO A 480 21.53 -4.05 -39.87
N LEU A 481 21.26 -5.27 -40.27
CA LEU A 481 21.69 -5.98 -41.46
C LEU A 481 21.28 -5.29 -42.81
N LYS A 482 21.52 -3.97 -42.96
CA LYS A 482 21.20 -3.25 -44.19
C LYS A 482 22.37 -3.04 -45.14
N LYS A 483 23.50 -3.75 -44.95
CA LYS A 483 24.70 -3.62 -45.83
C LYS A 483 25.10 -4.88 -46.53
N LYS A 484 24.26 -5.93 -46.58
CA LYS A 484 24.60 -7.20 -47.28
C LYS A 484 23.68 -7.53 -48.47
N MET A 485 22.81 -6.58 -48.89
CA MET A 485 21.91 -6.76 -50.04
C MET A 485 22.21 -5.86 -51.26
N MET A 486 23.38 -5.23 -51.32
CA MET A 486 23.78 -4.40 -52.48
C MET A 486 25.13 -4.79 -53.09
N LEU A 487 25.54 -6.07 -52.98
CA LEU A 487 26.79 -6.53 -53.64
C LEU A 487 26.65 -7.92 -54.31
N VAL A 488 25.48 -8.22 -54.88
CA VAL A 488 25.25 -9.48 -55.67
C VAL A 488 24.48 -9.13 -56.96
N GLU A 489 24.78 -7.97 -57.56
CA GLU A 489 24.43 -7.72 -58.98
C GLU A 489 25.64 -7.12 -59.67
N ALA A 490 26.62 -7.93 -60.02
CA ALA A 490 27.57 -7.73 -61.11
C ALA A 490 28.64 -8.83 -61.06
N THR A 491 28.38 -9.98 -61.64
CA THR A 491 29.33 -10.70 -62.52
C THR A 491 28.57 -11.86 -63.13
N GLU A 492 28.40 -11.73 -64.44
CA GLU A 492 27.90 -12.75 -65.34
C GLU A 492 28.98 -13.81 -65.65
N ALA A 493 28.42 -14.99 -65.94
CA ALA A 493 28.87 -15.95 -66.95
C ALA A 493 30.14 -16.81 -66.70
N VAL A 494 29.94 -18.08 -66.89
CA VAL A 494 30.60 -19.07 -67.75
C VAL A 494 30.80 -20.42 -67.06
N ASP A 495 30.16 -21.40 -67.73
CA ASP A 495 30.43 -22.85 -67.95
C ASP A 495 30.14 -23.89 -66.83
N GLU A 496 29.16 -24.71 -67.21
CA GLU A 496 28.97 -26.13 -66.87
C GLU A 496 30.07 -27.05 -67.53
N PRO A 497 30.25 -28.37 -67.22
CA PRO A 497 29.15 -29.34 -67.13
C PRO A 497 29.29 -30.54 -66.15
N ALA A 498 28.16 -31.16 -65.92
CA ALA A 498 27.82 -32.60 -65.81
C ALA A 498 28.54 -33.53 -64.79
N THR A 499 27.80 -34.23 -63.92
CA THR A 499 27.27 -35.60 -64.16
C THR A 499 26.59 -36.20 -62.90
N ASN A 500 25.43 -36.81 -63.19
CA ASN A 500 24.83 -38.07 -62.69
C ASN A 500 24.38 -38.29 -61.24
N VAL A 501 23.09 -38.19 -61.01
CA VAL A 501 21.97 -39.12 -60.62
C VAL A 501 22.39 -40.55 -60.09
N PRO A 502 21.67 -41.33 -59.24
CA PRO A 502 20.22 -41.31 -59.07
C PRO A 502 19.68 -41.51 -57.59
N ALA A 503 18.39 -41.27 -57.49
CA ALA A 503 17.48 -41.69 -56.40
C ALA A 503 17.10 -43.20 -56.53
N PRO A 504 16.36 -43.84 -55.61
CA PRO A 504 14.89 -43.84 -55.68
C PRO A 504 14.17 -43.84 -54.30
N ALA A 505 12.98 -43.25 -54.22
CA ALA A 505 11.60 -43.76 -54.37
C ALA A 505 11.18 -44.71 -53.22
N SER A 506 10.05 -44.61 -52.57
CA SER A 506 8.64 -44.68 -52.98
C SER A 506 7.78 -44.40 -51.70
N ALA A 507 6.72 -43.72 -51.70
CA ALA A 507 5.40 -43.79 -52.31
C ALA A 507 4.29 -44.30 -51.38
N PHE A 508 3.13 -43.70 -51.62
CA PHE A 508 1.73 -44.05 -51.43
C PHE A 508 1.05 -43.54 -50.14
N ASP A 509 -0.18 -43.11 -50.13
CA ASP A 509 -1.13 -42.55 -51.14
C ASP A 509 -2.39 -42.07 -50.37
N LYS A 510 -3.02 -40.99 -50.85
CA LYS A 510 -4.47 -40.62 -50.95
C LYS A 510 -5.41 -41.02 -49.79
N SER A 511 -6.43 -40.23 -49.46
CA SER A 511 -7.43 -39.51 -50.26
C SER A 511 -8.33 -38.66 -49.35
N LYS A 512 -8.70 -37.46 -49.77
CA LYS A 512 -10.03 -36.95 -50.14
C LYS A 512 -11.13 -37.09 -49.03
N GLU A 513 -12.00 -36.16 -48.71
CA GLU A 513 -12.81 -35.25 -49.51
C GLU A 513 -13.47 -34.14 -48.61
N LYS A 514 -13.72 -32.99 -49.18
CA LYS A 514 -14.70 -31.92 -48.81
C LYS A 514 -16.02 -32.21 -49.57
N PRO A 515 -17.13 -31.44 -49.49
CA PRO A 515 -17.49 -30.19 -48.78
C PRO A 515 -18.99 -30.03 -48.39
N ALA A 516 -19.35 -28.78 -47.97
CA ALA A 516 -20.65 -28.08 -48.13
C ALA A 516 -21.77 -28.40 -47.12
N GLU A 517 -22.73 -27.57 -46.69
CA GLU A 517 -23.17 -26.23 -47.08
C GLU A 517 -24.16 -25.68 -46.00
N LYS A 518 -24.37 -24.34 -45.95
CA LYS A 518 -25.47 -23.64 -45.27
C LYS A 518 -26.83 -23.81 -45.99
N PRO A 519 -27.99 -23.52 -45.38
CA PRO A 519 -28.62 -22.20 -45.47
C PRO A 519 -29.47 -21.80 -44.24
N ALA A 520 -29.58 -20.59 -43.85
CA ALA A 520 -30.34 -19.38 -44.22
C ALA A 520 -31.86 -19.38 -43.96
N ALA A 521 -32.25 -18.48 -43.00
CA ALA A 521 -33.26 -17.41 -43.02
C ALA A 521 -34.78 -17.69 -43.08
N LYS A 522 -35.47 -16.91 -42.26
CA LYS A 522 -36.70 -16.06 -42.48
C LYS A 522 -37.59 -16.10 -41.22
N SER A 523 -37.95 -15.03 -40.58
CA SER A 523 -38.63 -13.75 -40.82
C SER A 523 -40.10 -13.72 -40.37
N ARG A 524 -40.49 -12.61 -39.71
CA ARG A 524 -41.82 -11.96 -39.58
C ARG A 524 -42.87 -12.58 -38.65
N ALA A 525 -43.72 -11.85 -37.92
CA ALA A 525 -44.24 -10.48 -38.04
C ALA A 525 -44.98 -10.00 -36.78
N LYS A 526 -45.14 -8.72 -36.70
CA LYS A 526 -46.00 -7.80 -35.96
C LYS A 526 -47.43 -8.28 -35.55
N SER A 527 -47.91 -7.75 -34.40
CA SER A 527 -49.17 -6.95 -34.32
C SER A 527 -49.33 -6.29 -32.93
N LYS A 528 -49.90 -5.29 -32.87
CA LYS A 528 -50.36 -3.99 -32.46
C LYS A 528 -51.62 -4.08 -31.57
N LYS A 529 -51.76 -3.00 -30.72
CA LYS A 529 -52.99 -2.36 -30.14
C LYS A 529 -53.55 -3.00 -28.86
N ALA A 530 -54.13 -2.28 -27.91
CA ALA A 530 -54.41 -0.85 -27.65
C ALA A 530 -54.85 -0.70 -26.19
N ASP A 531 -54.67 0.52 -25.65
CA ASP A 531 -55.38 1.27 -24.61
C ASP A 531 -56.39 0.59 -23.65
N GLU A 532 -56.21 0.87 -22.35
CA GLU A 532 -57.18 1.67 -21.59
C GLU A 532 -56.67 2.05 -20.20
N THR A 533 -56.89 3.30 -19.84
CA THR A 533 -56.61 4.02 -18.61
C THR A 533 -57.58 3.65 -17.50
N VAL A 534 -57.07 3.42 -16.28
CA VAL A 534 -57.76 3.77 -15.01
C VAL A 534 -56.76 4.18 -13.95
N VAL A 535 -56.98 5.33 -13.35
CA VAL A 535 -56.29 5.95 -12.24
C VAL A 535 -56.79 5.35 -10.93
N VAL A 536 -55.89 4.95 -10.02
CA VAL A 536 -56.09 5.01 -8.54
C VAL A 536 -54.75 5.15 -7.85
N GLU A 537 -54.64 6.12 -6.96
CA GLU A 537 -53.55 6.44 -6.06
C GLU A 537 -53.26 5.31 -5.06
N GLY A 538 -51.97 5.21 -4.66
CA GLY A 538 -51.63 4.49 -3.44
C GLY A 538 -50.18 4.04 -3.32
N THR A 539 -49.39 4.82 -2.61
CA THR A 539 -48.23 4.45 -1.77
C THR A 539 -47.02 3.70 -2.36
N ALA A 540 -45.88 4.34 -2.23
CA ALA A 540 -44.55 3.95 -2.66
C ALA A 540 -44.00 2.69 -1.95
N ALA A 541 -43.61 1.68 -2.73
CA ALA A 541 -42.69 0.65 -2.32
C ALA A 541 -41.49 0.62 -3.31
N LYS A 542 -40.31 0.94 -2.84
CA LYS A 542 -39.07 0.87 -3.64
C LYS A 542 -38.76 -0.57 -4.00
N LYS A 543 -38.88 -0.94 -5.25
CA LYS A 543 -38.35 -2.18 -5.81
C LYS A 543 -36.89 -1.93 -6.23
N THR A 544 -35.99 -2.66 -5.59
CA THR A 544 -34.60 -2.82 -6.02
C THR A 544 -34.51 -3.58 -7.34
N ARG A 545 -33.93 -2.96 -8.33
CA ARG A 545 -33.65 -3.56 -9.64
C ARG A 545 -32.25 -4.17 -9.63
N LYS A 546 -32.14 -5.49 -9.73
CA LYS A 546 -30.89 -6.21 -9.99
C LYS A 546 -30.36 -5.81 -11.37
N VAL A 547 -29.21 -5.18 -11.42
CA VAL A 547 -28.42 -4.97 -12.63
C VAL A 547 -27.26 -5.96 -12.62
N LYS A 548 -27.13 -6.73 -13.68
CA LYS A 548 -26.01 -7.65 -13.92
C LYS A 548 -24.77 -6.86 -14.38
N GLY A 549 -23.66 -7.08 -13.71
CA GLY A 549 -22.33 -7.14 -14.27
C GLY A 549 -21.70 -5.85 -14.74
N LYS A 550 -21.07 -5.11 -13.83
CA LYS A 550 -19.84 -4.35 -14.05
C LYS A 550 -19.05 -4.39 -12.75
N VAL A 551 -17.80 -4.83 -12.83
CA VAL A 551 -16.88 -4.74 -11.72
C VAL A 551 -16.47 -3.27 -11.61
N GLU A 552 -17.23 -2.49 -10.87
CA GLU A 552 -16.77 -1.21 -10.35
C GLU A 552 -15.99 -1.52 -9.08
N PHE A 553 -14.71 -1.17 -9.07
CA PHE A 553 -13.93 -1.13 -7.86
C PHE A 553 -14.51 -0.01 -6.99
N ALA A 554 -15.41 -0.38 -6.09
CA ALA A 554 -15.76 0.51 -4.99
C ALA A 554 -14.49 0.67 -4.14
N ILE A 555 -13.86 1.83 -4.26
CA ILE A 555 -12.87 2.27 -3.31
C ILE A 555 -13.66 2.46 -2.02
N VAL A 556 -13.45 1.54 -1.08
CA VAL A 556 -13.91 1.77 0.29
C VAL A 556 -13.09 2.93 0.79
N ASP A 557 -13.76 4.03 1.05
CA ASP A 557 -13.16 5.26 1.55
C ASP A 557 -12.27 4.95 2.75
N GLU A 558 -10.99 5.28 2.63
CA GLU A 558 -10.10 5.41 3.75
C GLU A 558 -10.45 6.74 4.44
N GLU A 559 -11.39 6.70 5.32
CA GLU A 559 -11.59 7.68 6.38
C GLU A 559 -11.49 7.00 7.73
#